data_a38c8b8a7a1a14a088e4762fb6dc91f0
#
_entry.id   a38c8b8a7a1a14a088e4762fb6dc91f0
#
_cell.length_a   1.000
_cell.length_b   1.000
_cell.length_c   1.000
_cell.angle_alpha   90.00
_cell.angle_beta   90.00
_cell.angle_gamma   90.00
#
_symmetry.space_group_name_H-M   'P 1'
#
loop_
_entity.id
_entity.type
_entity.pdbx_description
1 polymer ?
#
loop_
_entity_poly.entity_id
_entity_poly.type
_entity_poly.pdbx_seq_one_letter_code
_entity_poly.pdbx_strand_id
1 'polypeptide(L)'
;MNLKLSTELMEEVITEALKHINRKSVEHHITVQSSNDFILAKMDAKLIVQVIINIVDNAIKYTPAGSNILIATKKENGFVTVSILDDGPGIADDIKSRVFDMFFSGASKVADSRRSLGLGLSLCKSIIVAHGGEITVEDNNPRGTIFTFTLPAGEVEIHE
;
A
#
# COMPACT_ATOMS: atom_id res chain seq x y z
N MET A 1 -8.74 5.22 -16.99
CA MET A 1 -7.34 4.75 -16.80
C MET A 1 -7.15 3.48 -17.62
N ASN A 2 -6.16 3.51 -18.49
CA ASN A 2 -5.87 2.37 -19.35
C ASN A 2 -4.84 1.46 -18.69
N LEU A 3 -5.30 0.32 -18.21
CA LEU A 3 -4.43 -0.64 -17.55
C LEU A 3 -3.83 -1.63 -18.54
N LYS A 4 -2.57 -1.94 -18.33
CA LYS A 4 -1.91 -3.02 -19.05
C LYS A 4 -1.78 -4.19 -18.08
N LEU A 5 -2.83 -4.99 -17.99
CA LEU A 5 -2.90 -6.07 -17.03
C LEU A 5 -2.08 -7.28 -17.46
N SER A 6 -1.34 -7.82 -16.52
CA SER A 6 -0.64 -9.09 -16.67
C SER A 6 -0.63 -9.82 -15.35
N THR A 7 -0.37 -11.11 -15.38
CA THR A 7 -0.22 -11.88 -14.14
C THR A 7 1.19 -11.68 -13.62
N GLU A 8 1.30 -11.16 -12.40
CA GLU A 8 2.58 -10.81 -11.80
C GLU A 8 2.74 -11.49 -10.45
N LEU A 9 3.96 -11.78 -10.08
CA LEU A 9 4.28 -12.32 -8.77
C LEU A 9 4.32 -11.17 -7.76
N MET A 10 3.43 -11.19 -6.78
CA MET A 10 3.30 -10.07 -5.83
C MET A 10 4.61 -9.79 -5.10
N GLU A 11 5.35 -10.81 -4.74
CA GLU A 11 6.62 -10.65 -4.06
C GLU A 11 7.62 -9.82 -4.87
N GLU A 12 7.66 -10.03 -6.19
CA GLU A 12 8.55 -9.26 -7.04
C GLU A 12 8.11 -7.80 -7.14
N VAL A 13 6.81 -7.56 -7.17
CA VAL A 13 6.27 -6.21 -7.22
C VAL A 13 6.61 -5.45 -5.94
N ILE A 14 6.48 -6.10 -4.79
CA ILE A 14 6.84 -5.50 -3.50
C ILE A 14 8.35 -5.22 -3.46
N THR A 15 9.16 -6.16 -3.89
CA THR A 15 10.61 -5.98 -3.93
C THR A 15 11.00 -4.79 -4.80
N GLU A 16 10.36 -4.66 -5.95
CA GLU A 16 10.62 -3.54 -6.83
C GLU A 16 10.25 -2.21 -6.17
N ALA A 17 9.09 -2.17 -5.51
CA ALA A 17 8.66 -0.96 -4.81
C ALA A 17 9.67 -0.57 -3.73
N LEU A 18 10.16 -1.53 -2.96
CA LEU A 18 11.09 -1.24 -1.88
C LEU A 18 12.45 -0.72 -2.37
N LYS A 19 12.83 -1.04 -3.59
CA LYS A 19 14.05 -0.47 -4.17
C LYS A 19 13.96 1.04 -4.37
N HIS A 20 12.76 1.56 -4.50
CA HIS A 20 12.54 2.99 -4.72
C HIS A 20 12.24 3.76 -3.43
N ILE A 21 12.26 3.07 -2.29
CA ILE A 21 12.03 3.74 -1.01
C ILE A 21 13.30 4.49 -0.63
N ASN A 22 13.11 5.73 -0.17
CA ASN A 22 14.20 6.60 0.16
C ASN A 22 15.08 6.03 1.27
N ARG A 23 16.39 6.31 1.21
CA ARG A 23 17.36 5.87 2.22
C ARG A 23 17.03 6.34 3.62
N LYS A 24 16.18 7.34 3.78
CA LYS A 24 15.69 7.73 5.09
C LYS A 24 15.01 6.58 5.81
N SER A 25 14.54 5.61 5.06
CA SER A 25 13.90 4.44 5.61
C SER A 25 14.85 3.55 6.41
N VAL A 26 16.17 3.78 6.35
CA VAL A 26 17.09 2.99 7.17
C VAL A 26 16.83 3.16 8.66
N GLU A 27 16.14 4.23 9.05
CA GLU A 27 15.75 4.44 10.43
C GLU A 27 14.50 3.66 10.81
N HIS A 28 13.84 3.05 9.85
CA HIS A 28 12.64 2.23 10.07
C HIS A 28 12.96 0.78 9.78
N HIS A 29 12.27 -0.11 10.47
CA HIS A 29 12.42 -1.54 10.25
C HIS A 29 11.30 -2.03 9.34
N ILE A 30 11.61 -2.25 8.08
CA ILE A 30 10.63 -2.71 7.09
C ILE A 30 10.78 -4.21 6.90
N THR A 31 9.72 -4.94 7.18
CA THR A 31 9.69 -6.39 7.07
C THR A 31 8.62 -6.81 6.07
N VAL A 32 8.94 -7.78 5.23
CA VAL A 32 7.97 -8.34 4.29
C VAL A 32 7.64 -9.76 4.74
N GLN A 33 6.36 -10.04 4.91
CA GLN A 33 5.88 -11.36 5.31
C GLN A 33 4.87 -11.83 4.29
N SER A 34 5.17 -12.93 3.61
CA SER A 34 4.19 -13.56 2.75
C SER A 34 3.69 -14.82 3.44
N SER A 35 2.41 -15.10 3.23
CA SER A 35 1.76 -16.21 3.91
C SER A 35 2.31 -17.55 3.46
N ASN A 36 2.77 -17.63 2.21
CA ASN A 36 3.20 -18.89 1.69
C ASN A 36 3.89 -18.71 0.38
N ASP A 37 3.76 -19.44 -0.53
CA ASP A 37 4.31 -19.66 -1.79
C ASP A 37 4.14 -18.51 -2.77
N PHE A 38 3.88 -18.84 -3.99
CA PHE A 38 3.73 -17.87 -5.06
C PHE A 38 2.36 -17.25 -5.04
N ILE A 39 2.29 -15.97 -4.71
CA ILE A 39 1.03 -15.23 -4.79
C ILE A 39 1.04 -14.44 -6.08
N LEU A 40 0.17 -14.82 -7.01
CA LEU A 40 0.05 -14.18 -8.29
C LEU A 40 -1.19 -13.29 -8.30
N ALA A 41 -1.05 -12.10 -8.84
CA ALA A 41 -2.16 -11.16 -8.98
C ALA A 41 -2.19 -10.61 -10.39
N LYS A 42 -3.38 -10.24 -10.83
CA LYS A 42 -3.55 -9.61 -12.11
C LYS A 42 -3.48 -8.12 -11.93
N MET A 43 -2.52 -7.48 -12.60
CA MET A 43 -2.28 -6.07 -12.35
C MET A 43 -1.49 -5.39 -13.45
N ASP A 44 -1.53 -4.07 -13.42
CA ASP A 44 -0.55 -3.24 -14.10
C ASP A 44 0.58 -3.00 -13.10
N ALA A 45 1.67 -3.71 -13.25
CA ALA A 45 2.74 -3.75 -12.24
C ALA A 45 3.31 -2.38 -11.93
N LYS A 46 3.49 -1.53 -12.94
CA LYS A 46 4.05 -0.19 -12.72
C LYS A 46 3.18 0.64 -11.80
N LEU A 47 1.87 0.54 -11.97
CA LEU A 47 0.93 1.31 -11.14
C LEU A 47 0.87 0.75 -9.72
N ILE A 48 0.91 -0.56 -9.57
CA ILE A 48 0.86 -1.17 -8.24
C ILE A 48 2.16 -0.90 -7.48
N VAL A 49 3.30 -0.91 -8.15
CA VAL A 49 4.56 -0.48 -7.55
C VAL A 49 4.39 0.94 -6.98
N GLN A 50 3.78 1.84 -7.74
CA GLN A 50 3.56 3.21 -7.28
C GLN A 50 2.63 3.27 -6.07
N VAL A 51 1.60 2.44 -6.03
CA VAL A 51 0.70 2.37 -4.88
C VAL A 51 1.48 1.97 -3.62
N ILE A 52 2.31 0.94 -3.72
CA ILE A 52 3.09 0.46 -2.58
C ILE A 52 4.08 1.54 -2.12
N ILE A 53 4.78 2.18 -3.05
CA ILE A 53 5.71 3.26 -2.73
C ILE A 53 4.98 4.37 -1.96
N ASN A 54 3.83 4.80 -2.46
CA ASN A 54 3.09 5.89 -1.82
C ASN A 54 2.64 5.53 -0.40
N ILE A 55 2.16 4.32 -0.21
CA ILE A 55 1.70 3.90 1.13
C ILE A 55 2.87 3.74 2.09
N VAL A 56 3.96 3.13 1.66
CA VAL A 56 5.14 2.93 2.52
C VAL A 56 5.80 4.28 2.85
N ASP A 57 5.94 5.16 1.85
CA ASP A 57 6.48 6.50 2.10
C ASP A 57 5.63 7.26 3.11
N ASN A 58 4.32 7.11 3.01
CA ASN A 58 3.40 7.71 3.95
C ASN A 58 3.65 7.18 5.36
N ALA A 59 3.80 5.86 5.51
CA ALA A 59 4.09 5.26 6.80
C ALA A 59 5.41 5.77 7.38
N ILE A 60 6.44 5.91 6.54
CA ILE A 60 7.74 6.42 6.98
C ILE A 60 7.63 7.87 7.47
N LYS A 61 6.88 8.71 6.74
CA LYS A 61 6.76 10.13 7.08
C LYS A 61 6.01 10.38 8.39
N TYR A 62 5.06 9.53 8.70
CA TYR A 62 4.13 9.78 9.82
C TYR A 62 4.40 8.91 11.03
N THR A 63 5.51 8.19 11.05
CA THR A 63 5.93 7.41 12.21
C THR A 63 7.33 7.85 12.65
N PRO A 64 7.62 7.75 13.95
CA PRO A 64 8.96 8.13 14.42
C PRO A 64 10.03 7.17 13.93
N ALA A 65 11.27 7.66 13.91
CA ALA A 65 12.41 6.80 13.60
C ALA A 65 12.41 5.60 14.56
N GLY A 66 12.77 4.44 14.01
CA GLY A 66 12.74 3.20 14.78
C GLY A 66 11.43 2.45 14.70
N SER A 67 10.40 3.05 14.09
CA SER A 67 9.12 2.38 13.93
C SER A 67 9.22 1.17 13.01
N ASN A 68 8.32 0.21 13.21
CA ASN A 68 8.25 -0.99 12.41
C ASN A 68 7.15 -0.89 11.37
N ILE A 69 7.49 -1.28 10.15
CA ILE A 69 6.53 -1.33 9.04
C ILE A 69 6.53 -2.76 8.51
N LEU A 70 5.38 -3.37 8.53
CA LEU A 70 5.22 -4.74 8.03
C LEU A 70 4.38 -4.74 6.77
N ILE A 71 4.86 -5.41 5.73
CA ILE A 71 4.10 -5.61 4.52
C ILE A 71 3.71 -7.09 4.49
N ALA A 72 2.42 -7.37 4.56
CA ALA A 72 1.90 -8.73 4.60
C ALA A 72 1.00 -9.00 3.41
N THR A 73 1.11 -10.19 2.84
CA THR A 73 0.30 -10.57 1.69
C THR A 73 -0.40 -11.89 1.97
N LYS A 74 -1.60 -12.02 1.43
CA LYS A 74 -2.31 -13.29 1.46
C LYS A 74 -3.25 -13.40 0.27
N LYS A 75 -3.62 -14.61 -0.06
CA LYS A 75 -4.59 -14.89 -1.11
C LYS A 75 -5.83 -15.51 -0.46
N GLU A 76 -6.99 -14.97 -0.77
CA GLU A 76 -8.24 -15.40 -0.14
C GLU A 76 -9.41 -15.07 -1.04
N ASN A 77 -10.25 -16.07 -1.29
CA ASN A 77 -11.51 -15.87 -2.03
C ASN A 77 -11.34 -15.20 -3.41
N GLY A 78 -10.29 -15.58 -4.12
CA GLY A 78 -10.08 -15.04 -5.46
C GLY A 78 -9.43 -13.67 -5.51
N PHE A 79 -9.01 -13.15 -4.34
CA PHE A 79 -8.32 -11.87 -4.25
C PHE A 79 -6.99 -12.02 -3.54
N VAL A 80 -6.06 -11.17 -3.91
CA VAL A 80 -4.81 -10.99 -3.20
C VAL A 80 -4.94 -9.75 -2.33
N THR A 81 -4.63 -9.89 -1.05
CA THR A 81 -4.70 -8.80 -0.10
C THR A 81 -3.28 -8.40 0.30
N VAL A 82 -2.98 -7.11 0.20
CA VAL A 82 -1.70 -6.57 0.65
C VAL A 82 -1.98 -5.58 1.77
N SER A 83 -1.39 -5.83 2.93
CA SER A 83 -1.56 -4.96 4.10
C SER A 83 -0.22 -4.35 4.48
N ILE A 84 -0.23 -3.06 4.75
CA ILE A 84 0.96 -2.33 5.18
C ILE A 84 0.66 -1.77 6.56
N LEU A 85 1.32 -2.34 7.57
CA LEU A 85 1.04 -2.08 8.97
C LEU A 85 2.18 -1.29 9.58
N ASP A 86 1.86 -0.20 10.28
CA ASP A 86 2.87 0.51 11.06
C ASP A 86 2.47 0.50 12.55
N ASP A 87 3.43 0.76 13.41
CA ASP A 87 3.23 0.83 14.84
C ASP A 87 3.34 2.26 15.36
N GLY A 88 3.04 3.22 14.52
CA GLY A 88 3.09 4.64 14.86
C GLY A 88 1.91 5.12 15.70
N PRO A 89 1.65 6.43 15.69
CA PRO A 89 0.59 6.99 16.53
C PRO A 89 -0.83 6.71 16.04
N GLY A 90 -0.99 6.21 14.82
CA GLY A 90 -2.31 5.98 14.26
C GLY A 90 -2.91 7.24 13.65
N ILE A 91 -4.13 7.10 13.16
CA ILE A 91 -4.87 8.17 12.51
C ILE A 91 -6.22 8.31 13.21
N ALA A 92 -6.62 9.54 13.52
CA ALA A 92 -7.91 9.78 14.15
C ALA A 92 -9.07 9.34 13.23
N ASP A 93 -10.18 8.93 13.83
CA ASP A 93 -11.30 8.37 13.08
C ASP A 93 -11.87 9.32 12.04
N ASP A 94 -11.99 10.58 12.38
CA ASP A 94 -12.51 11.59 11.44
C ASP A 94 -11.55 11.79 10.25
N ILE A 95 -10.26 11.61 10.48
CA ILE A 95 -9.26 11.72 9.41
C ILE A 95 -9.26 10.46 8.56
N LYS A 96 -9.41 9.28 9.17
CA LYS A 96 -9.45 8.02 8.41
C LYS A 96 -10.53 8.03 7.35
N SER A 97 -11.67 8.64 7.63
CA SER A 97 -12.76 8.70 6.66
C SER A 97 -12.45 9.57 5.44
N ARG A 98 -11.37 10.35 5.50
CA ARG A 98 -11.03 11.33 4.46
C ARG A 98 -9.65 11.16 3.83
N VAL A 99 -8.88 10.17 4.26
CA VAL A 99 -7.48 10.07 3.81
C VAL A 99 -7.34 9.84 2.32
N PHE A 100 -8.36 9.28 1.68
CA PHE A 100 -8.34 9.04 0.24
C PHE A 100 -8.97 10.16 -0.57
N ASP A 101 -9.43 11.21 0.07
CA ASP A 101 -10.01 12.35 -0.64
C ASP A 101 -8.91 13.13 -1.35
N MET A 102 -9.20 13.57 -2.57
CA MET A 102 -8.26 14.37 -3.33
C MET A 102 -7.92 15.65 -2.56
N PHE A 103 -6.64 15.98 -2.53
CA PHE A 103 -6.09 17.16 -1.84
C PHE A 103 -6.23 17.15 -0.33
N PHE A 104 -6.71 16.06 0.25
CA PHE A 104 -6.74 15.98 1.70
C PHE A 104 -5.35 15.82 2.27
N SER A 105 -5.07 16.53 3.37
CA SER A 105 -3.85 16.37 4.14
C SER A 105 -4.20 16.25 5.61
N GLY A 106 -3.69 15.22 6.27
CA GLY A 106 -3.94 14.98 7.68
C GLY A 106 -3.41 16.08 8.59
N ALA A 107 -2.49 16.89 8.10
CA ALA A 107 -1.97 18.05 8.84
C ALA A 107 -2.27 19.29 8.03
N SER A 108 -3.49 19.72 8.11
CA SER A 108 -4.05 20.76 7.28
C SER A 108 -3.28 22.07 7.25
N LYS A 109 -2.42 22.30 8.22
CA LYS A 109 -1.70 23.57 8.29
C LYS A 109 -0.36 23.54 7.59
N VAL A 110 0.11 22.39 7.18
CA VAL A 110 1.40 22.27 6.54
C VAL A 110 1.16 22.03 5.08
N ALA A 111 1.21 23.10 4.35
CA ALA A 111 0.74 23.06 3.00
C ALA A 111 1.60 22.25 2.04
N ASP A 112 2.89 22.32 2.16
CA ASP A 112 3.73 21.96 1.02
C ASP A 112 3.96 20.48 0.79
N SER A 113 4.66 19.83 1.68
CA SER A 113 5.02 18.43 1.48
C SER A 113 3.83 17.50 1.61
N ARG A 114 2.78 17.96 2.29
CA ARG A 114 1.64 17.10 2.58
C ARG A 114 0.51 17.18 1.58
N ARG A 115 0.58 18.18 0.73
CA ARG A 115 -0.35 18.26 -0.40
C ARG A 115 -0.12 17.11 -1.36
N SER A 116 1.14 16.75 -1.59
CA SER A 116 1.46 15.63 -2.44
C SER A 116 1.02 14.32 -1.82
N LEU A 117 0.95 14.23 -0.49
CA LEU A 117 0.45 13.05 0.19
C LEU A 117 -1.02 12.82 -0.10
N GLY A 118 -1.84 13.87 0.00
CA GLY A 118 -3.26 13.75 -0.29
C GLY A 118 -3.50 13.29 -1.71
N LEU A 119 -2.70 13.77 -2.66
CA LEU A 119 -2.76 13.30 -4.03
C LEU A 119 -2.31 11.86 -4.15
N GLY A 120 -1.27 11.49 -3.41
CA GLY A 120 -0.74 10.14 -3.45
C GLY A 120 -1.77 9.09 -3.02
N LEU A 121 -2.47 9.33 -1.93
CA LEU A 121 -3.45 8.36 -1.44
C LEU A 121 -4.71 8.33 -2.30
N SER A 122 -5.16 9.48 -2.80
CA SER A 122 -6.31 9.50 -3.71
C SER A 122 -5.98 8.81 -5.02
N LEU A 123 -4.76 8.97 -5.50
CA LEU A 123 -4.29 8.26 -6.69
C LEU A 123 -4.22 6.76 -6.43
N CYS A 124 -3.75 6.34 -5.27
CA CYS A 124 -3.74 4.93 -4.90
C CYS A 124 -5.14 4.34 -4.99
N LYS A 125 -6.13 5.04 -4.43
CA LYS A 125 -7.50 4.58 -4.50
C LYS A 125 -7.98 4.46 -5.95
N SER A 126 -7.69 5.46 -6.77
CA SER A 126 -8.07 5.42 -8.18
C SER A 126 -7.47 4.22 -8.91
N ILE A 127 -6.21 3.96 -8.64
CA ILE A 127 -5.50 2.83 -9.26
C ILE A 127 -6.13 1.50 -8.82
N ILE A 128 -6.35 1.34 -7.52
CA ILE A 128 -6.89 0.09 -6.98
C ILE A 128 -8.33 -0.15 -7.47
N VAL A 129 -9.15 0.89 -7.47
CA VAL A 129 -10.52 0.78 -7.97
C VAL A 129 -10.52 0.40 -9.46
N ALA A 130 -9.62 0.98 -10.23
CA ALA A 130 -9.49 0.64 -11.66
C ALA A 130 -9.09 -0.82 -11.87
N HIS A 131 -8.41 -1.42 -10.89
CA HIS A 131 -8.04 -2.84 -10.93
C HIS A 131 -9.17 -3.78 -10.45
N GLY A 132 -10.29 -3.21 -10.01
CA GLY A 132 -11.38 -4.01 -9.46
C GLY A 132 -11.20 -4.38 -7.99
N GLY A 133 -10.31 -3.70 -7.31
CA GLY A 133 -10.04 -3.94 -5.89
C GLY A 133 -10.57 -2.85 -4.99
N GLU A 134 -10.21 -2.95 -3.72
CA GLU A 134 -10.57 -1.98 -2.70
C GLU A 134 -9.33 -1.57 -1.94
N ILE A 135 -9.34 -0.36 -1.38
CA ILE A 135 -8.31 0.10 -0.48
C ILE A 135 -8.97 0.64 0.78
N THR A 136 -8.45 0.26 1.94
CA THR A 136 -9.01 0.65 3.23
C THR A 136 -7.90 1.07 4.18
N VAL A 137 -8.32 1.77 5.25
CA VAL A 137 -7.43 2.16 6.33
C VAL A 137 -8.09 1.80 7.64
N GLU A 138 -7.32 1.21 8.56
CA GLU A 138 -7.83 0.76 9.85
C GLU A 138 -6.78 1.01 10.92
N ASP A 139 -7.20 0.90 12.19
CA ASP A 139 -6.26 0.97 13.31
C ASP A 139 -5.51 -0.35 13.45
N ASN A 140 -4.23 -0.24 13.78
CA ASN A 140 -3.44 -1.40 14.14
C ASN A 140 -3.51 -1.61 15.66
N ASN A 141 -3.25 -2.82 16.11
CA ASN A 141 -3.21 -3.18 17.53
C ASN A 141 -1.78 -3.51 17.94
N PRO A 142 -1.32 -2.96 19.07
CA PRO A 142 -2.01 -2.08 20.02
C PRO A 142 -2.05 -0.62 19.58
N ARG A 143 -1.32 -0.25 18.54
CA ARG A 143 -1.31 1.11 18.01
C ARG A 143 -0.80 1.10 16.58
N GLY A 144 -1.11 2.14 15.85
CA GLY A 144 -0.63 2.34 14.49
C GLY A 144 -1.75 2.28 13.48
N THR A 145 -1.37 2.08 12.23
CA THR A 145 -2.29 2.14 11.10
C THR A 145 -2.07 0.95 10.17
N ILE A 146 -3.15 0.45 9.60
CA ILE A 146 -3.10 -0.60 8.59
C ILE A 146 -3.76 -0.08 7.32
N PHE A 147 -2.98 0.03 6.25
CA PHE A 147 -3.53 0.24 4.91
C PHE A 147 -3.60 -1.10 4.21
N THR A 148 -4.74 -1.41 3.64
CA THR A 148 -4.95 -2.68 2.96
C THR A 148 -5.53 -2.44 1.58
N PHE A 149 -4.98 -3.09 0.56
CA PHE A 149 -5.60 -3.08 -0.75
C PHE A 149 -5.73 -4.50 -1.29
N THR A 150 -6.69 -4.69 -2.18
CA THR A 150 -6.94 -5.98 -2.79
C THR A 150 -6.80 -5.88 -4.30
N LEU A 151 -6.43 -7.00 -4.91
CA LEU A 151 -6.35 -7.15 -6.36
C LEU A 151 -6.93 -8.51 -6.73
N PRO A 152 -7.52 -8.65 -7.92
CA PRO A 152 -7.93 -9.99 -8.37
C PRO A 152 -6.72 -10.92 -8.42
N ALA A 153 -6.91 -12.13 -7.96
CA ALA A 153 -5.84 -13.12 -8.01
C ALA A 153 -5.56 -13.49 -9.47
N GLY A 154 -4.29 -13.74 -9.76
CA GLY A 154 -3.87 -14.23 -11.05
C GLY A 154 -3.79 -15.74 -11.04
N GLU A 155 -3.90 -16.34 -12.19
CA GLU A 155 -3.74 -17.77 -12.35
C GLU A 155 -2.81 -18.05 -13.51
N VAL A 156 -2.00 -19.06 -13.34
CA VAL A 156 -1.19 -19.56 -14.44
C VAL A 156 -2.05 -20.58 -15.18
N GLU A 157 -2.36 -20.28 -16.43
CA GLU A 157 -3.07 -21.24 -17.27
C GLU A 157 -2.09 -22.27 -17.81
N ILE A 158 -2.39 -23.53 -17.57
CA ILE A 158 -1.60 -24.61 -18.10
C ILE A 158 -2.35 -25.13 -19.32
N HIS A 159 -1.78 -24.91 -20.47
CA HIS A 159 -2.32 -25.45 -21.71
C HIS A 159 -1.60 -26.75 -22.04
N GLU A 160 -2.35 -27.78 -22.19
CA GLU A 160 -1.78 -29.06 -22.57
C GLU A 160 -2.04 -29.33 -24.06
#